data_b06e865386198e9e6c52e075969190e7
#
_entry.id   b06e865386198e9e6c52e075969190e7
#
_cell.length_a   1.000
_cell.length_b   1.000
_cell.length_c   1.000
_cell.angle_alpha   90.00
_cell.angle_beta   90.00
_cell.angle_gamma   90.00
#
_symmetry.space_group_name_H-M   'P 1'
#
loop_
_entity.id
_entity.type
_entity.pdbx_description
1 polymer ?
#
loop_
_entity_poly.entity_id
_entity_poly.type
_entity_poly.pdbx_seq_one_letter_code
_entity_poly.pdbx_strand_id
1 'polypeptide(L)'
;MSLAAQHPFEARVEPRDEVHHRCRATLVDGRTLSVLVVNLSPQGLMIRSDVEVSVGEWLRVTLPVVGEVQAAVRWALGGRIGCQLEKAIPVNRYHAVLGAMSH
;
A
#
# COMPACT_ATOMS: atom_id res chain seq x y z
N MET A 1 -0.82 31.53 0.12
CA MET A 1 -0.23 30.26 0.39
C MET A 1 -1.31 29.21 0.54
N SER A 2 -0.99 28.13 0.20
CA SER A 2 -1.96 27.08 0.21
C SER A 2 -1.86 26.29 1.50
N LEU A 3 -2.88 26.39 2.29
CA LEU A 3 -2.96 25.54 3.46
C LEU A 3 -3.17 24.11 3.11
N ALA A 4 -3.75 23.90 1.97
CA ALA A 4 -3.96 22.54 1.53
C ALA A 4 -2.65 21.80 1.41
N ALA A 5 -1.59 22.51 1.09
CA ALA A 5 -0.30 21.87 0.95
C ALA A 5 0.18 21.27 2.27
N GLN A 6 -0.37 21.71 3.36
CA GLN A 6 0.02 21.19 4.66
C GLN A 6 -0.85 20.05 5.12
N HIS A 7 -1.93 19.84 4.43
CA HIS A 7 -2.83 18.77 4.78
C HIS A 7 -2.27 17.47 4.23
N PRO A 8 -2.21 16.39 5.02
CA PRO A 8 -1.62 15.14 4.55
C PRO A 8 -2.22 14.62 3.26
N PHE A 9 -3.52 14.78 3.10
CA PHE A 9 -4.15 14.32 1.88
C PHE A 9 -3.80 15.19 0.70
N GLU A 10 -3.74 16.49 0.95
CA GLU A 10 -3.46 17.42 -0.13
C GLU A 10 -2.03 17.37 -0.54
N ALA A 11 -1.16 17.04 0.40
CA ALA A 11 0.25 16.93 0.09
C ALA A 11 0.52 15.75 -0.83
N ARG A 12 -0.38 14.82 -0.85
CA ARG A 12 -0.25 13.68 -1.71
C ARG A 12 -0.62 14.11 -3.13
N VAL A 13 0.40 14.29 -3.93
CA VAL A 13 0.20 14.74 -5.29
C VAL A 13 0.20 13.59 -6.28
N GLU A 14 0.61 12.42 -5.85
CA GLU A 14 0.63 11.27 -6.73
C GLU A 14 -0.77 10.76 -6.95
N PRO A 15 -1.15 10.50 -8.19
CA PRO A 15 -2.43 9.86 -8.43
C PRO A 15 -2.39 8.45 -7.88
N ARG A 16 -3.53 8.01 -7.43
CA ARG A 16 -3.70 6.64 -6.98
C ARG A 16 -4.49 5.89 -8.02
N ASP A 17 -4.05 4.68 -8.26
CA ASP A 17 -4.72 3.83 -9.22
C ASP A 17 -5.50 2.76 -8.50
N GLU A 18 -6.73 2.55 -8.92
CA GLU A 18 -7.53 1.48 -8.35
C GLU A 18 -7.08 0.15 -8.88
N VAL A 19 -6.93 -0.80 -7.97
CA VAL A 19 -6.55 -2.15 -8.34
C VAL A 19 -7.41 -3.11 -7.54
N HIS A 20 -7.30 -4.38 -7.85
CA HIS A 20 -8.03 -5.41 -7.12
C HIS A 20 -7.15 -6.65 -7.13
N HIS A 21 -6.32 -6.79 -6.11
CA HIS A 21 -5.33 -7.85 -6.13
C HIS A 21 -5.20 -8.47 -4.76
N ARG A 22 -5.51 -9.75 -4.68
CA ARG A 22 -5.36 -10.48 -3.42
C ARG A 22 -3.95 -11.00 -3.33
N CYS A 23 -3.34 -10.76 -2.20
CA CYS A 23 -1.98 -11.21 -2.00
C CYS A 23 -1.73 -11.47 -0.52
N ARG A 24 -0.50 -11.80 -0.20
CA ARG A 24 -0.09 -12.16 1.13
C ARG A 24 0.69 -11.03 1.77
N ALA A 25 0.41 -10.78 3.03
CA ALA A 25 1.19 -9.83 3.81
C ALA A 25 1.68 -10.54 5.07
N THR A 26 2.91 -10.29 5.46
CA THR A 26 3.49 -10.89 6.65
C THR A 26 3.82 -9.79 7.65
N LEU A 27 3.38 -9.98 8.88
CA LEU A 27 3.68 -9.06 9.97
C LEU A 27 5.03 -9.39 10.59
N VAL A 28 5.52 -8.46 11.40
CA VAL A 28 6.81 -8.62 12.06
C VAL A 28 6.84 -9.88 12.94
N ASP A 29 5.71 -10.20 13.55
CA ASP A 29 5.64 -11.40 14.40
C ASP A 29 5.53 -12.70 13.63
N GLY A 30 5.58 -12.64 12.31
CA GLY A 30 5.55 -13.83 11.48
C GLY A 30 4.18 -14.25 11.01
N ARG A 31 3.12 -13.61 11.48
CA ARG A 31 1.78 -13.94 11.02
C ARG A 31 1.62 -13.55 9.56
N THR A 32 0.99 -14.42 8.80
CA THR A 32 0.72 -14.18 7.40
C THR A 32 -0.76 -13.97 7.21
N LEU A 33 -1.10 -12.90 6.51
CA LEU A 33 -2.48 -12.52 6.26
C LEU A 33 -2.76 -12.52 4.78
N SER A 34 -4.00 -12.85 4.44
CA SER A 34 -4.46 -12.63 3.07
C SER A 34 -5.09 -11.23 3.04
N VAL A 35 -4.59 -10.40 2.18
CA VAL A 35 -5.07 -9.02 2.07
C VAL A 35 -5.45 -8.72 0.64
N LEU A 36 -6.32 -7.73 0.49
CA LEU A 36 -6.74 -7.27 -0.82
C LEU A 36 -6.18 -5.86 -1.04
N VAL A 37 -5.30 -5.71 -2.01
CA VAL A 37 -4.82 -4.38 -2.38
C VAL A 37 -5.88 -3.73 -3.24
N VAL A 38 -6.33 -2.56 -2.83
CA VAL A 38 -7.43 -1.86 -3.50
C VAL A 38 -7.01 -0.58 -4.18
N ASN A 39 -5.88 0.00 -3.80
CA ASN A 39 -5.30 1.03 -4.65
C ASN A 39 -3.79 1.09 -4.44
N LEU A 40 -3.14 1.72 -5.39
CA LEU A 40 -1.68 1.70 -5.47
C LEU A 40 -1.19 3.04 -6.02
N SER A 41 -0.06 3.47 -5.54
CA SER A 41 0.73 4.55 -6.13
C SER A 41 2.18 4.12 -6.03
N PRO A 42 3.10 4.81 -6.67
CA PRO A 42 4.51 4.43 -6.55
C PRO A 42 5.03 4.41 -5.11
N GLN A 43 4.46 5.21 -4.22
CA GLN A 43 4.97 5.31 -2.86
C GLN A 43 4.09 4.68 -1.81
N GLY A 44 2.94 4.13 -2.17
CA GLY A 44 2.06 3.60 -1.15
C GLY A 44 0.98 2.72 -1.70
N LEU A 45 0.25 2.10 -0.77
CA LEU A 45 -0.88 1.27 -1.18
C LEU A 45 -1.92 1.27 -0.07
N MET A 46 -3.14 0.95 -0.45
CA MET A 46 -4.21 0.73 0.49
C MET A 46 -4.65 -0.71 0.37
N ILE A 47 -4.80 -1.36 1.51
CA ILE A 47 -5.24 -2.75 1.55
C ILE A 47 -6.48 -2.87 2.42
N ARG A 48 -7.21 -3.94 2.19
CA ARG A 48 -8.32 -4.34 3.05
C ARG A 48 -7.95 -5.64 3.72
N SER A 49 -8.26 -5.73 5.01
CA SER A 49 -7.93 -6.91 5.80
C SER A 49 -8.96 -7.08 6.89
N ASP A 50 -9.25 -8.34 7.21
CA ASP A 50 -10.12 -8.65 8.34
C ASP A 50 -9.35 -8.68 9.65
N VAL A 51 -8.03 -8.64 9.58
CA VAL A 51 -7.19 -8.68 10.77
C VAL A 51 -6.75 -7.28 11.09
N GLU A 52 -6.85 -6.92 12.37
CA GLU A 52 -6.44 -5.59 12.80
C GLU A 52 -4.94 -5.48 12.81
N VAL A 53 -4.46 -4.34 12.35
CA VAL A 53 -3.05 -3.98 12.46
C VAL A 53 -2.98 -2.57 13.02
N SER A 54 -1.86 -2.24 13.61
CA SER A 54 -1.70 -0.96 14.28
C SER A 54 -0.83 -0.03 13.46
N VAL A 55 -1.11 1.26 13.59
CA VAL A 55 -0.25 2.28 12.97
C VAL A 55 1.18 2.10 13.50
N GLY A 56 2.13 2.16 12.58
CA GLY A 56 3.52 1.98 12.92
C GLY A 56 4.04 0.57 12.68
N GLU A 57 3.15 -0.39 12.52
CA GLU A 57 3.60 -1.74 12.19
C GLU A 57 4.11 -1.79 10.76
N TRP A 58 5.01 -2.74 10.53
CA TRP A 58 5.55 -2.98 9.20
C TRP A 58 4.95 -4.26 8.64
N LEU A 59 4.60 -4.21 7.37
CA LEU A 59 4.11 -5.37 6.65
C LEU A 59 5.05 -5.67 5.50
N ARG A 60 5.28 -6.94 5.23
CA ARG A 60 5.91 -7.36 3.99
C ARG A 60 4.81 -7.83 3.06
N VAL A 61 4.69 -7.18 1.93
CA VAL A 61 3.62 -7.47 0.97
C VAL A 61 4.27 -7.94 -0.31
N THR A 62 3.77 -9.03 -0.86
CA THR A 62 4.31 -9.55 -2.11
C THR A 62 3.48 -9.02 -3.27
N LEU A 63 4.12 -8.22 -4.09
CA LEU A 63 3.48 -7.64 -5.27
C LEU A 63 4.02 -8.31 -6.52
N PRO A 64 3.22 -8.35 -7.59
CA PRO A 64 3.73 -8.87 -8.85
C PRO A 64 4.85 -7.96 -9.37
N VAL A 65 5.71 -8.51 -10.17
CA VAL A 65 6.81 -7.84 -10.85
C VAL A 65 7.95 -7.45 -9.91
N VAL A 66 7.64 -6.76 -8.80
CA VAL A 66 8.71 -6.26 -7.91
C VAL A 66 8.94 -7.15 -6.70
N GLY A 67 8.04 -8.11 -6.44
CA GLY A 67 8.25 -9.03 -5.34
C GLY A 67 7.90 -8.44 -3.99
N GLU A 68 8.63 -8.83 -2.96
CA GLU A 68 8.36 -8.36 -1.60
C GLU A 68 8.70 -6.90 -1.44
N VAL A 69 7.76 -6.16 -0.88
CA VAL A 69 7.98 -4.76 -0.52
C VAL A 69 7.68 -4.59 0.96
N GLN A 70 8.35 -3.64 1.58
CA GLN A 70 8.13 -3.29 2.97
C GLN A 70 7.19 -2.10 3.03
N ALA A 71 6.14 -2.21 3.83
CA ALA A 71 5.13 -1.17 3.92
C ALA A 71 4.85 -0.83 5.38
N ALA A 72 4.91 0.44 5.71
CA ALA A 72 4.62 0.92 7.05
C ALA A 72 3.16 1.33 7.13
N VAL A 73 2.46 0.84 8.13
CA VAL A 73 1.07 1.20 8.35
C VAL A 73 1.00 2.63 8.85
N ARG A 74 0.34 3.49 8.09
CA ARG A 74 0.19 4.90 8.43
C ARG A 74 -1.16 5.21 9.04
N TRP A 75 -2.18 4.47 8.63
CA TRP A 75 -3.49 4.59 9.24
C TRP A 75 -4.24 3.29 9.05
N ALA A 76 -5.19 3.05 9.94
CA ALA A 76 -6.02 1.85 9.88
C ALA A 76 -7.39 2.23 10.41
N LEU A 77 -8.42 1.93 9.62
CA LEU A 77 -9.77 2.31 9.98
C LEU A 77 -10.77 1.44 9.23
N GLY A 78 -11.61 0.74 9.98
CA GLY A 78 -12.71 0.02 9.39
C GLY A 78 -12.30 -1.06 8.41
N GLY A 79 -11.22 -1.76 8.71
CA GLY A 79 -10.74 -2.82 7.83
C GLY A 79 -9.92 -2.33 6.65
N ARG A 80 -9.71 -1.01 6.54
CA ARG A 80 -8.86 -0.44 5.51
C ARG A 80 -7.58 0.05 6.13
N ILE A 81 -6.49 -0.17 5.43
CA ILE A 81 -5.16 0.11 5.95
C ILE A 81 -4.39 0.84 4.89
N GLY A 82 -3.92 2.04 5.23
CA GLY A 82 -3.08 2.82 4.33
C GLY A 82 -1.63 2.64 4.71
N CYS A 83 -0.82 2.30 3.72
CA CYS A 83 0.59 1.99 3.95
C CYS A 83 1.48 2.84 3.06
N GLN A 84 2.63 3.18 3.58
CA GLN A 84 3.68 3.84 2.82
C GLN A 84 4.78 2.83 2.57
N LEU A 85 5.22 2.72 1.33
CA LEU A 85 6.30 1.81 0.98
C LEU A 85 7.62 2.38 1.45
N GLU A 86 8.48 1.50 1.94
CA GLU A 86 9.83 1.91 2.33
C GLU A 86 10.60 2.44 1.14
N LYS A 87 10.46 1.78 0.00
CA LYS A 87 11.08 2.20 -1.24
C LYS A 87 10.00 2.33 -2.29
N ALA A 88 10.01 3.44 -2.98
CA ALA A 88 9.04 3.67 -4.05
C ALA A 88 9.21 2.62 -5.15
N ILE A 89 8.10 2.25 -5.76
CA ILE A 89 8.17 1.40 -6.94
C ILE A 89 8.79 2.21 -8.08
N PRO A 90 9.86 1.71 -8.71
CA PRO A 90 10.47 2.47 -9.80
C PRO A 90 9.47 2.79 -10.89
N VAL A 91 9.56 3.99 -11.42
CA VAL A 91 8.62 4.47 -12.42
C VAL A 91 8.57 3.52 -13.62
N ASN A 92 9.73 3.02 -14.01
CA ASN A 92 9.80 2.15 -15.18
C ASN A 92 9.20 0.77 -14.94
N ARG A 93 8.81 0.47 -13.70
CA ARG A 93 8.17 -0.81 -13.39
C ARG A 93 6.74 -0.64 -12.95
N TYR A 94 6.34 0.57 -12.61
CA TYR A 94 5.05 0.79 -12.01
C TYR A 94 3.91 0.35 -12.90
N HIS A 95 3.98 0.62 -14.18
CA HIS A 95 2.90 0.23 -15.09
C HIS A 95 2.77 -1.29 -15.20
N ALA A 96 3.88 -1.99 -15.15
CA ALA A 96 3.83 -3.45 -15.20
C ALA A 96 3.18 -4.01 -13.93
N VAL A 97 3.52 -3.44 -12.77
CA VAL A 97 2.90 -3.83 -11.51
C VAL A 97 1.41 -3.57 -11.58
N LEU A 98 1.04 -2.37 -12.02
CA LEU A 98 -0.35 -1.96 -12.08
C LEU A 98 -1.15 -2.89 -13.00
N GLY A 99 -0.61 -3.20 -14.16
CA GLY A 99 -1.29 -4.08 -15.10
C GLY A 99 -1.50 -5.47 -14.53
N ALA A 100 -0.56 -5.96 -13.75
CA ALA A 100 -0.67 -7.29 -13.15
C ALA A 100 -1.67 -7.31 -12.00
N MET A 101 -2.01 -6.16 -11.43
CA MET A 101 -2.90 -6.08 -10.27
C MET A 101 -4.30 -5.60 -10.61
N SER A 102 -4.54 -5.21 -11.83
CA SER A 102 -5.80 -4.58 -12.21
C SER A 102 -6.77 -5.58 -12.81
N HIS A 103 -7.18 -6.52 -12.03
CA HIS A 103 -8.16 -7.50 -12.52
C HIS A 103 -9.32 -7.64 -11.59
#